data_da8a35fc882c53e039dc25aab29d1c1d
#
_entry.id   da8a35fc882c53e039dc25aab29d1c1d
#
_cell.length_a   1.000
_cell.length_b   1.000
_cell.length_c   1.000
_cell.angle_alpha   90.00
_cell.angle_beta   90.00
_cell.angle_gamma   90.00
#
_symmetry.space_group_name_H-M   'P 1'
#
loop_
_entity.id
_entity.type
_entity.pdbx_description
1 polymer ?
#
loop_
_entity_poly.entity_id
_entity_poly.type
_entity_poly.pdbx_seq_one_letter_code
_entity_poly.pdbx_strand_id
1 'polypeptide(L)'
;MGRFTVQFVFVGSIGRPDLLEQAAGIADTAEPGSRDLFRSAERVKQLPDYLQVWPAHGAGRACGKGLGAIPSSTVGYEKRFNPALQYDEQDEFVRYILADQPEAPKYFAVMKRVNKAGPRVLGAPQLSPSLDPGELADAIASGTVIDLSRSPEFAAAHVPGTINIPPNLLAAWAGWLVDYDRPVHLIGDVGQMSEA
;
A
#
# COMPACT_ATOMS: atom_id res chain seq x y z
N MET A 1 25.08 17.25 -1.94
CA MET A 1 25.18 15.85 -1.48
C MET A 1 23.80 15.39 -1.00
N GLY A 2 23.32 14.23 -1.39
CA GLY A 2 21.98 13.74 -1.05
C GLY A 2 22.03 12.39 -0.35
N ARG A 3 20.95 12.06 0.36
CA ARG A 3 20.71 10.76 0.99
C ARG A 3 19.44 10.14 0.43
N PHE A 4 19.52 8.90 -0.01
CA PHE A 4 18.35 8.10 -0.32
C PHE A 4 17.84 7.49 0.99
N THR A 5 16.66 7.94 1.44
CA THR A 5 16.10 7.54 2.74
C THR A 5 15.14 6.36 2.62
N VAL A 6 14.92 5.89 1.39
CA VAL A 6 14.08 4.73 1.06
C VAL A 6 12.73 4.80 1.79
N GLN A 7 12.44 3.90 2.70
CA GLN A 7 11.20 3.84 3.49
C GLN A 7 11.39 4.30 4.94
N PHE A 8 12.42 5.09 5.21
CA PHE A 8 12.74 5.56 6.56
C PHE A 8 12.23 6.98 6.81
N VAL A 9 12.77 7.99 6.12
CA VAL A 9 12.30 9.37 6.23
C VAL A 9 11.63 9.79 4.93
N PHE A 10 10.39 10.23 5.04
CA PHE A 10 9.60 10.82 3.97
C PHE A 10 9.52 12.33 4.16
N VAL A 11 9.04 13.05 3.16
CA VAL A 11 8.78 14.48 3.32
C VAL A 11 7.58 14.68 4.26
N GLY A 12 7.84 15.24 5.44
CA GLY A 12 6.83 15.48 6.47
C GLY A 12 6.36 14.21 7.22
N SER A 13 7.04 13.07 7.06
CA SER A 13 6.66 11.83 7.74
C SER A 13 7.86 10.90 7.93
N ILE A 14 7.63 9.77 8.60
CA ILE A 14 8.64 8.72 8.83
C ILE A 14 8.00 7.34 8.62
N GLY A 15 8.82 6.30 8.49
CA GLY A 15 8.35 4.93 8.26
C GLY A 15 7.43 4.38 9.36
N ARG A 16 6.72 3.29 9.03
CA ARG A 16 5.74 2.62 9.89
C ARG A 16 6.31 1.31 10.43
N PRO A 17 6.68 1.25 11.71
CA PRO A 17 7.17 0.01 12.33
C PRO A 17 6.08 -1.02 12.61
N ASP A 18 4.81 -0.59 12.71
CA ASP A 18 3.63 -1.42 12.98
C ASP A 18 3.26 -2.37 11.82
N LEU A 19 3.74 -2.11 10.61
CA LEU A 19 3.40 -2.92 9.43
C LEU A 19 3.90 -4.37 9.50
N LEU A 20 4.94 -4.66 10.28
CA LEU A 20 5.39 -6.03 10.51
C LEU A 20 4.35 -6.82 11.32
N GLU A 21 3.76 -6.18 12.30
CA GLU A 21 2.72 -6.77 13.13
C GLU A 21 1.39 -6.85 12.39
N GLN A 22 0.92 -5.73 11.86
CA GLN A 22 -0.40 -5.64 11.21
C GLN A 22 -0.49 -6.39 9.88
N ALA A 23 0.55 -6.31 9.05
CA ALA A 23 0.51 -6.90 7.72
C ALA A 23 1.20 -8.27 7.61
N ALA A 24 2.13 -8.60 8.49
CA ALA A 24 2.84 -9.87 8.46
C ALA A 24 2.46 -10.81 9.60
N GLY A 25 1.63 -10.36 10.55
CA GLY A 25 1.21 -11.17 11.70
C GLY A 25 2.34 -11.54 12.65
N ILE A 26 3.45 -10.77 12.66
CA ILE A 26 4.57 -11.02 13.57
C ILE A 26 4.31 -10.22 14.84
N ALA A 27 3.69 -10.87 15.83
CA ALA A 27 3.32 -10.25 17.09
C ALA A 27 4.50 -9.56 17.80
N ASP A 28 4.19 -8.54 18.59
CA ASP A 28 5.11 -7.82 19.47
C ASP A 28 6.32 -7.16 18.75
N THR A 29 6.16 -6.78 17.48
CA THR A 29 7.22 -6.13 16.71
C THR A 29 7.06 -4.61 16.58
N ALA A 30 5.86 -4.09 16.79
CA ALA A 30 5.56 -2.67 16.59
C ALA A 30 6.31 -1.76 17.58
N GLU A 31 6.30 -2.09 18.87
CA GLU A 31 6.97 -1.28 19.90
C GLU A 31 8.50 -1.35 19.78
N PRO A 32 9.15 -2.52 19.71
CA PRO A 32 10.59 -2.60 19.48
C PRO A 32 11.03 -1.88 18.19
N GLY A 33 10.27 -2.05 17.11
CA GLY A 33 10.50 -1.36 15.85
C GLY A 33 10.38 0.16 15.96
N SER A 34 9.45 0.66 16.78
CA SER A 34 9.32 2.10 17.06
C SER A 34 10.51 2.66 17.83
N ARG A 35 11.06 1.88 18.78
CA ARG A 35 12.26 2.25 19.53
C ARG A 35 13.50 2.27 18.64
N ASP A 36 13.64 1.34 17.72
CA ASP A 36 14.69 1.34 16.70
C ASP A 36 14.57 2.52 15.74
N LEU A 37 13.33 2.84 15.36
CA LEU A 37 13.01 3.99 14.52
C LEU A 37 13.41 5.31 15.21
N PHE A 38 13.13 5.45 16.50
CA PHE A 38 13.56 6.59 17.30
C PHE A 38 15.08 6.78 17.27
N ARG A 39 15.84 5.70 17.56
CA ARG A 39 17.32 5.75 17.49
C ARG A 39 17.82 6.17 16.11
N SER A 40 17.11 5.76 15.08
CA SER A 40 17.45 6.14 13.71
C SER A 40 17.07 7.61 13.42
N ALA A 41 15.95 8.10 13.95
CA ALA A 41 15.54 9.50 13.86
C ALA A 41 16.56 10.42 14.54
N GLU A 42 17.04 10.05 15.73
CA GLU A 42 18.09 10.80 16.43
C GLU A 42 19.38 10.93 15.60
N ARG A 43 19.77 9.88 14.87
CA ARG A 43 20.90 9.96 13.92
C ARG A 43 20.65 10.92 12.78
N VAL A 44 19.42 11.03 12.28
CA VAL A 44 19.06 12.01 11.24
C VAL A 44 19.15 13.43 11.79
N LYS A 45 18.73 13.65 13.02
CA LYS A 45 18.86 14.98 13.68
C LYS A 45 20.32 15.46 13.77
N GLN A 46 21.30 14.55 13.79
CA GLN A 46 22.73 14.90 13.81
C GLN A 46 23.31 15.20 12.42
N LEU A 47 22.57 14.95 11.35
CA LEU A 47 23.08 15.22 9.99
C LEU A 47 23.04 16.72 9.67
N PRO A 48 23.94 17.19 8.78
CA PRO A 48 23.94 18.59 8.33
C PRO A 48 22.64 18.98 7.61
N ASP A 49 22.16 20.18 7.88
CA ASP A 49 20.88 20.69 7.38
C ASP A 49 20.78 20.77 5.86
N TYR A 50 21.91 20.99 5.19
CA TYR A 50 21.97 21.11 3.73
C TYR A 50 21.85 19.78 2.98
N LEU A 51 21.87 18.64 3.65
CA LEU A 51 21.73 17.35 2.99
C LEU A 51 20.31 17.17 2.44
N GLN A 52 20.24 16.78 1.19
CA GLN A 52 18.97 16.46 0.53
C GLN A 52 18.44 15.10 0.99
N VAL A 53 17.13 15.03 1.18
CA VAL A 53 16.38 13.81 1.51
C VAL A 53 15.62 13.37 0.27
N TRP A 54 15.88 12.13 -0.19
CA TRP A 54 15.25 11.52 -1.34
C TRP A 54 14.53 10.25 -0.90
N PRO A 55 13.23 10.32 -0.59
CA PRO A 55 12.45 9.14 -0.19
C PRO A 55 12.19 8.23 -1.41
N ALA A 56 11.88 6.95 -1.15
CA ALA A 56 11.63 5.97 -2.20
C ALA A 56 10.34 6.23 -2.98
N HIS A 57 9.39 6.90 -2.38
CA HIS A 57 8.12 7.28 -3.00
C HIS A 57 7.58 8.58 -2.42
N GLY A 58 6.72 9.23 -3.19
CA GLY A 58 6.04 10.46 -2.78
C GLY A 58 4.83 10.21 -1.89
N ALA A 59 4.06 11.28 -1.74
CA ALA A 59 2.81 11.32 -0.99
C ALA A 59 1.78 10.29 -1.47
N GLY A 60 0.84 9.94 -0.61
CA GLY A 60 -0.32 9.11 -0.95
C GLY A 60 -0.15 7.61 -0.74
N ARG A 61 0.97 7.15 -0.18
CA ARG A 61 1.20 5.73 0.13
C ARG A 61 0.90 5.41 1.59
N ALA A 62 0.43 4.19 1.86
CA ALA A 62 0.11 3.70 3.21
C ALA A 62 1.35 3.51 4.13
N CYS A 63 2.50 4.08 3.76
CA CYS A 63 3.78 3.91 4.45
C CYS A 63 4.11 5.02 5.45
N GLY A 64 3.21 5.98 5.69
CA GLY A 64 3.44 7.07 6.66
C GLY A 64 2.14 7.81 6.99
N LYS A 65 2.15 8.57 8.08
CA LYS A 65 0.99 9.37 8.54
C LYS A 65 0.76 10.61 7.70
N GLY A 66 1.83 11.23 7.21
CA GLY A 66 1.79 12.46 6.44
C GLY A 66 2.00 12.20 4.96
N LEU A 67 1.37 13.02 4.16
CA LEU A 67 1.43 12.96 2.71
C LEU A 67 1.89 14.32 2.19
N GLY A 68 3.16 14.40 1.77
CA GLY A 68 3.70 15.59 1.14
C GLY A 68 3.61 15.51 -0.37
N ALA A 69 3.24 16.60 -1.03
CA ALA A 69 3.22 16.71 -2.50
C ALA A 69 4.63 16.89 -3.10
N ILE A 70 5.63 17.16 -2.26
CA ILE A 70 7.00 17.46 -2.69
C ILE A 70 7.81 16.16 -2.74
N PRO A 71 8.52 15.86 -3.86
CA PRO A 71 9.22 14.59 -4.04
C PRO A 71 10.54 14.49 -3.26
N SER A 72 11.08 15.60 -2.78
CA SER A 72 12.35 15.65 -2.03
C SER A 72 12.31 16.76 -1.00
N SER A 73 13.23 16.70 -0.03
CA SER A 73 13.34 17.66 1.06
C SER A 73 14.81 17.88 1.44
N THR A 74 15.05 18.57 2.54
CA THR A 74 16.37 18.67 3.19
C THR A 74 16.28 18.23 4.65
N VAL A 75 17.40 17.78 5.20
CA VAL A 75 17.46 17.39 6.61
C VAL A 75 17.06 18.56 7.51
N GLY A 76 17.51 19.79 7.19
CA GLY A 76 17.15 20.98 7.96
C GLY A 76 15.66 21.31 7.92
N TYR A 77 14.99 21.08 6.78
CA TYR A 77 13.54 21.24 6.70
C TYR A 77 12.82 20.18 7.55
N GLU A 78 13.21 18.90 7.38
CA GLU A 78 12.60 17.79 8.14
C GLU A 78 12.79 17.96 9.66
N LYS A 79 13.96 18.38 10.13
CA LYS A 79 14.20 18.67 11.55
C LYS A 79 13.21 19.70 12.12
N ARG A 80 12.77 20.67 11.32
CA ARG A 80 11.89 21.76 11.76
C ARG A 80 10.41 21.44 11.62
N PHE A 81 10.04 20.69 10.59
CA PHE A 81 8.63 20.58 10.19
C PHE A 81 8.10 19.15 10.15
N ASN A 82 8.97 18.13 10.19
CA ASN A 82 8.50 16.75 10.28
C ASN A 82 8.02 16.43 11.69
N PRO A 83 6.72 16.14 11.90
CA PRO A 83 6.18 15.92 13.25
C PRO A 83 6.90 14.79 14.00
N ALA A 84 7.35 13.74 13.31
CA ALA A 84 8.05 12.64 13.94
C ALA A 84 9.43 13.01 14.47
N LEU A 85 10.07 14.05 13.94
CA LEU A 85 11.39 14.52 14.39
C LEU A 85 11.31 15.57 15.50
N GLN A 86 10.10 15.91 16.00
CA GLN A 86 9.93 16.88 17.09
C GLN A 86 10.01 16.25 18.48
N TYR A 87 10.05 14.92 18.57
CA TYR A 87 10.10 14.20 19.84
C TYR A 87 11.54 13.96 20.28
N ASP A 88 11.88 14.34 21.50
CA ASP A 88 13.19 14.10 22.11
C ASP A 88 13.13 12.92 23.11
N GLU A 89 11.93 12.60 23.60
CA GLU A 89 11.70 11.48 24.51
C GLU A 89 11.18 10.24 23.75
N GLN A 90 11.88 9.11 23.95
CA GLN A 90 11.59 7.87 23.22
C GLN A 90 10.16 7.36 23.42
N ASP A 91 9.64 7.40 24.66
CA ASP A 91 8.32 6.88 24.95
C ASP A 91 7.20 7.77 24.37
N GLU A 92 7.43 9.07 24.28
CA GLU A 92 6.52 9.99 23.57
C GLU A 92 6.52 9.75 22.08
N PHE A 93 7.69 9.56 21.50
CA PHE A 93 7.83 9.18 20.09
C PHE A 93 7.11 7.87 19.78
N VAL A 94 7.29 6.83 20.60
CA VAL A 94 6.63 5.53 20.43
C VAL A 94 5.10 5.68 20.46
N ARG A 95 4.57 6.43 21.43
CA ARG A 95 3.12 6.72 21.49
C ARG A 95 2.64 7.44 20.23
N TYR A 96 3.37 8.46 19.78
CA TYR A 96 3.04 9.19 18.57
C TYR A 96 3.05 8.29 17.32
N ILE A 97 4.10 7.48 17.15
CA ILE A 97 4.25 6.63 15.96
C ILE A 97 3.15 5.56 15.89
N LEU A 98 2.78 4.96 17.02
CA LEU A 98 1.80 3.87 17.04
C LEU A 98 0.35 4.36 17.07
N ALA A 99 0.09 5.62 17.46
CA ALA A 99 -1.26 6.18 17.45
C ALA A 99 -1.74 6.47 16.03
N ASP A 100 -3.05 6.30 15.79
CA ASP A 100 -3.77 6.74 14.57
C ASP A 100 -3.11 6.32 13.24
N GLN A 101 -2.50 5.14 13.19
CA GLN A 101 -1.97 4.60 11.95
C GLN A 101 -3.10 4.18 11.01
N PRO A 102 -3.04 4.53 9.71
CA PRO A 102 -4.03 4.05 8.76
C PRO A 102 -3.98 2.52 8.65
N GLU A 103 -5.13 1.91 8.35
CA GLU A 103 -5.22 0.47 8.15
C GLU A 103 -4.17 -0.01 7.14
N ALA A 104 -3.50 -1.12 7.46
CA ALA A 104 -2.56 -1.73 6.53
C ALA A 104 -3.31 -2.35 5.35
N PRO A 105 -2.88 -2.09 4.10
CA PRO A 105 -3.50 -2.73 2.94
C PRO A 105 -3.49 -4.25 3.05
N LYS A 106 -4.62 -4.90 2.78
CA LYS A 106 -4.76 -6.38 2.82
C LYS A 106 -3.68 -7.09 2.00
N TYR A 107 -3.33 -6.52 0.85
CA TYR A 107 -2.32 -7.10 -0.04
C TYR A 107 -0.88 -7.05 0.52
N PHE A 108 -0.59 -6.30 1.58
CA PHE A 108 0.76 -6.24 2.15
C PHE A 108 1.22 -7.61 2.68
N ALA A 109 0.35 -8.35 3.36
CA ALA A 109 0.65 -9.69 3.86
C ALA A 109 0.98 -10.66 2.70
N VAL A 110 0.16 -10.63 1.65
CA VAL A 110 0.34 -11.47 0.45
C VAL A 110 1.62 -11.07 -0.28
N MET A 111 1.82 -9.78 -0.54
CA MET A 111 3.01 -9.26 -1.21
C MET A 111 4.29 -9.64 -0.46
N LYS A 112 4.30 -9.54 0.87
CA LYS A 112 5.43 -9.91 1.70
C LYS A 112 5.74 -11.41 1.62
N ARG A 113 4.70 -12.25 1.67
CA ARG A 113 4.83 -13.71 1.50
C ARG A 113 5.41 -14.06 0.13
N VAL A 114 4.85 -13.46 -0.94
CA VAL A 114 5.31 -13.69 -2.33
C VAL A 114 6.76 -13.22 -2.51
N ASN A 115 7.10 -12.03 -2.02
CA ASN A 115 8.47 -11.51 -2.11
C ASN A 115 9.48 -12.37 -1.35
N LYS A 116 9.10 -12.96 -0.21
CA LYS A 116 9.95 -13.86 0.56
C LYS A 116 10.16 -15.20 -0.12
N ALA A 117 9.09 -15.77 -0.70
CA ALA A 117 9.14 -17.09 -1.37
C ALA A 117 9.71 -17.00 -2.80
N GLY A 118 9.73 -15.82 -3.38
CA GLY A 118 9.94 -15.56 -4.80
C GLY A 118 8.63 -15.58 -5.59
N PRO A 119 8.42 -14.61 -6.49
CA PRO A 119 7.22 -14.59 -7.33
C PRO A 119 7.26 -15.75 -8.34
N ARG A 120 6.08 -16.25 -8.70
CA ARG A 120 5.95 -17.24 -9.76
C ARG A 120 6.34 -16.61 -11.11
N VAL A 121 7.18 -17.29 -11.90
CA VAL A 121 7.46 -16.89 -13.27
C VAL A 121 6.25 -17.23 -14.13
N LEU A 122 5.56 -16.22 -14.65
CA LEU A 122 4.29 -16.40 -15.38
C LEU A 122 4.50 -16.89 -16.82
N GLY A 123 5.67 -16.65 -17.42
CA GLY A 123 5.91 -16.95 -18.83
C GLY A 123 5.15 -16.00 -19.76
N ALA A 124 4.75 -16.51 -20.94
CA ALA A 124 3.91 -15.75 -21.86
C ALA A 124 2.51 -15.56 -21.28
N PRO A 125 1.88 -14.38 -21.44
CA PRO A 125 0.50 -14.16 -21.04
C PRO A 125 -0.42 -15.19 -21.73
N GLN A 126 -1.25 -15.86 -20.95
CA GLN A 126 -2.28 -16.73 -21.46
C GLN A 126 -3.61 -15.98 -21.39
N LEU A 127 -4.38 -16.05 -22.45
CA LEU A 127 -5.74 -15.52 -22.43
C LEU A 127 -6.56 -16.37 -21.45
N SER A 128 -7.23 -15.70 -20.54
CA SER A 128 -8.18 -16.36 -19.65
C SER A 128 -9.38 -16.90 -20.45
N PRO A 129 -9.88 -18.10 -20.16
CA PRO A 129 -11.06 -18.62 -20.83
C PRO A 129 -12.28 -17.73 -20.51
N SER A 130 -13.14 -17.54 -21.52
CA SER A 130 -14.45 -16.94 -21.29
C SER A 130 -15.36 -17.96 -20.61
N LEU A 131 -16.15 -17.49 -19.63
CA LEU A 131 -17.22 -18.26 -19.04
C LEU A 131 -18.49 -18.14 -19.88
N ASP A 132 -19.29 -19.20 -19.93
CA ASP A 132 -20.65 -19.11 -20.47
C ASP A 132 -21.53 -18.25 -19.54
N PRO A 133 -22.48 -17.46 -20.07
CA PRO A 133 -23.38 -16.66 -19.23
C PRO A 133 -24.12 -17.47 -18.16
N GLY A 134 -24.39 -18.76 -18.42
CA GLY A 134 -25.02 -19.66 -17.45
C GLY A 134 -24.16 -19.98 -16.22
N GLU A 135 -22.84 -19.83 -16.31
CA GLU A 135 -21.89 -20.11 -15.24
C GLU A 135 -21.67 -18.91 -14.29
N LEU A 136 -22.24 -17.74 -14.62
CA LEU A 136 -22.03 -16.50 -13.86
C LEU A 136 -22.49 -16.62 -12.42
N ALA A 137 -23.61 -17.28 -12.15
CA ALA A 137 -24.12 -17.48 -10.79
C ALA A 137 -23.15 -18.32 -9.94
N ASP A 138 -22.58 -19.36 -10.52
CA ASP A 138 -21.58 -20.21 -9.85
C ASP A 138 -20.26 -19.45 -9.63
N ALA A 139 -19.85 -18.62 -10.58
CA ALA A 139 -18.68 -17.75 -10.45
C ALA A 139 -18.84 -16.74 -9.30
N ILE A 140 -20.02 -16.15 -9.15
CA ILE A 140 -20.34 -15.25 -8.02
C ILE A 140 -20.32 -16.00 -6.69
N ALA A 141 -20.88 -17.20 -6.64
CA ALA A 141 -20.90 -18.01 -5.43
C ALA A 141 -19.50 -18.49 -5.00
N SER A 142 -18.64 -18.84 -5.94
CA SER A 142 -17.34 -19.47 -5.70
C SER A 142 -16.15 -18.48 -5.75
N GLY A 143 -16.30 -17.30 -6.35
CA GLY A 143 -15.21 -16.35 -6.61
C GLY A 143 -15.54 -14.91 -6.26
N THR A 144 -14.66 -14.03 -6.69
CA THR A 144 -14.90 -12.57 -6.74
C THR A 144 -15.13 -12.18 -8.20
N VAL A 145 -16.28 -11.60 -8.51
CA VAL A 145 -16.60 -11.13 -9.86
C VAL A 145 -16.49 -9.62 -9.91
N ILE A 146 -15.57 -9.12 -10.73
CA ILE A 146 -15.31 -7.68 -10.91
C ILE A 146 -15.94 -7.24 -12.24
N ASP A 147 -16.81 -6.25 -12.17
CA ASP A 147 -17.39 -5.58 -13.34
C ASP A 147 -16.53 -4.36 -13.69
N LEU A 148 -15.98 -4.38 -14.91
CA LEU A 148 -15.07 -3.35 -15.42
C LEU A 148 -15.81 -2.14 -16.03
N SER A 149 -17.14 -2.12 -16.02
CA SER A 149 -17.95 -1.01 -16.52
C SER A 149 -17.60 0.29 -15.80
N ARG A 150 -17.89 1.41 -16.45
CA ARG A 150 -17.80 2.71 -15.81
C ARG A 150 -18.80 2.81 -14.64
N SER A 151 -18.41 3.46 -13.56
CA SER A 151 -19.23 3.51 -12.33
C SER A 151 -20.68 4.01 -12.57
N PRO A 152 -20.98 5.00 -13.45
CA PRO A 152 -22.36 5.37 -13.74
C PRO A 152 -23.15 4.29 -14.47
N GLU A 153 -22.51 3.49 -15.32
CA GLU A 153 -23.13 2.36 -16.06
C GLU A 153 -23.46 1.23 -15.08
N PHE A 154 -22.51 0.88 -14.23
CA PHE A 154 -22.72 -0.10 -13.16
C PHE A 154 -23.84 0.32 -12.20
N ALA A 155 -23.89 1.61 -11.83
CA ALA A 155 -24.94 2.12 -10.95
C ALA A 155 -26.34 2.06 -11.59
N ALA A 156 -26.44 2.21 -12.92
CA ALA A 156 -27.70 2.11 -13.64
C ALA A 156 -28.20 0.66 -13.75
N ALA A 157 -27.30 -0.30 -14.00
CA ALA A 157 -27.64 -1.72 -14.09
C ALA A 157 -26.37 -2.58 -13.92
N HIS A 158 -26.41 -3.54 -13.02
CA HIS A 158 -25.33 -4.49 -12.79
C HIS A 158 -25.86 -5.85 -12.35
N VAL A 159 -25.01 -6.86 -12.42
CA VAL A 159 -25.35 -8.19 -11.89
C VAL A 159 -25.19 -8.18 -10.38
N PRO A 160 -26.23 -8.55 -9.60
CA PRO A 160 -26.13 -8.61 -8.15
C PRO A 160 -25.00 -9.57 -7.68
N GLY A 161 -24.22 -9.11 -6.69
CA GLY A 161 -23.09 -9.89 -6.17
C GLY A 161 -21.75 -9.58 -6.85
N THR A 162 -21.71 -8.69 -7.84
CA THR A 162 -20.49 -8.20 -8.47
C THR A 162 -19.98 -6.92 -7.78
N ILE A 163 -18.69 -6.63 -7.92
CA ILE A 163 -18.08 -5.37 -7.48
C ILE A 163 -17.60 -4.57 -8.69
N ASN A 164 -17.79 -3.26 -8.67
CA ASN A 164 -17.34 -2.41 -9.76
C ASN A 164 -15.93 -1.90 -9.53
N ILE A 165 -15.03 -2.21 -10.44
CA ILE A 165 -13.69 -1.62 -10.50
C ILE A 165 -13.35 -1.34 -11.97
N PRO A 166 -13.47 -0.09 -12.46
CA PRO A 166 -13.04 0.26 -13.80
C PRO A 166 -11.57 -0.07 -14.06
N PRO A 167 -11.14 -0.39 -15.30
CA PRO A 167 -9.80 -0.87 -15.61
C PRO A 167 -8.67 0.01 -15.07
N ASN A 168 -8.80 1.33 -15.21
CA ASN A 168 -7.81 2.31 -14.72
C ASN A 168 -7.65 2.33 -13.19
N LEU A 169 -8.58 1.73 -12.43
CA LEU A 169 -8.57 1.62 -10.98
C LEU A 169 -8.27 0.20 -10.49
N LEU A 170 -8.21 -0.79 -11.39
CA LEU A 170 -8.11 -2.21 -11.04
C LEU A 170 -6.84 -2.49 -10.21
N ALA A 171 -5.68 -2.01 -10.64
CA ALA A 171 -4.42 -2.20 -9.93
C ALA A 171 -4.40 -1.59 -8.52
N ALA A 172 -5.19 -0.52 -8.30
CA ALA A 172 -5.27 0.13 -6.98
C ALA A 172 -6.24 -0.57 -6.03
N TRP A 173 -7.40 -1.01 -6.53
CA TRP A 173 -8.50 -1.47 -5.69
C TRP A 173 -8.65 -2.99 -5.61
N ALA A 174 -8.26 -3.74 -6.64
CA ALA A 174 -8.37 -5.20 -6.60
C ALA A 174 -7.66 -5.79 -5.37
N GLY A 175 -6.45 -5.31 -5.07
CA GLY A 175 -5.68 -5.77 -3.92
C GLY A 175 -6.36 -5.56 -2.55
N TRP A 176 -7.27 -4.60 -2.44
CA TRP A 176 -8.07 -4.35 -1.24
C TRP A 176 -9.33 -5.20 -1.16
N LEU A 177 -9.96 -5.48 -2.31
CA LEU A 177 -11.32 -5.97 -2.39
C LEU A 177 -11.42 -7.46 -2.71
N VAL A 178 -10.41 -8.03 -3.41
CA VAL A 178 -10.43 -9.46 -3.76
C VAL A 178 -10.10 -10.35 -2.57
N ASP A 179 -10.69 -11.54 -2.57
CA ASP A 179 -10.26 -12.64 -1.73
C ASP A 179 -9.12 -13.39 -2.43
N TYR A 180 -7.95 -13.46 -1.81
CA TYR A 180 -6.75 -14.05 -2.40
C TYR A 180 -6.78 -15.58 -2.48
N ASP A 181 -7.73 -16.23 -1.81
CA ASP A 181 -7.88 -17.67 -1.78
C ASP A 181 -9.04 -18.14 -2.70
N ARG A 182 -9.65 -17.20 -3.45
CA ARG A 182 -10.76 -17.47 -4.37
C ARG A 182 -10.44 -17.00 -5.79
N PRO A 183 -11.01 -17.65 -6.83
CA PRO A 183 -10.83 -17.19 -8.20
C PRO A 183 -11.41 -15.79 -8.40
N VAL A 184 -10.78 -15.03 -9.30
CA VAL A 184 -11.26 -13.71 -9.73
C VAL A 184 -11.74 -13.83 -11.17
N HIS A 185 -12.96 -13.34 -11.41
CA HIS A 185 -13.60 -13.30 -12.72
C HIS A 185 -13.84 -11.83 -13.11
N LEU A 186 -13.76 -11.53 -14.39
CA LEU A 186 -13.96 -10.18 -14.91
C LEU A 186 -15.18 -10.16 -15.84
N ILE A 187 -16.01 -9.12 -15.71
CA ILE A 187 -17.05 -8.78 -16.68
C ILE A 187 -16.62 -7.50 -17.38
N GLY A 188 -16.58 -7.50 -18.71
CA GLY A 188 -16.20 -6.35 -19.51
C GLY A 188 -16.18 -6.64 -20.99
N ASP A 189 -16.03 -5.61 -21.82
CA ASP A 189 -15.78 -5.76 -23.25
C ASP A 189 -14.30 -6.03 -23.55
N VAL A 190 -13.98 -6.32 -24.83
CA VAL A 190 -12.61 -6.63 -25.26
C VAL A 190 -11.63 -5.49 -24.98
N GLY A 191 -12.07 -4.22 -25.10
CA GLY A 191 -11.24 -3.05 -24.80
C GLY A 191 -10.90 -2.98 -23.32
N GLN A 192 -11.89 -3.13 -22.47
CA GLN A 192 -11.74 -3.13 -21.01
C GLN A 192 -10.85 -4.28 -20.52
N MET A 193 -10.99 -5.48 -21.12
CA MET A 193 -10.17 -6.65 -20.79
C MET A 193 -8.70 -6.48 -21.19
N SER A 194 -8.40 -5.70 -22.21
CA SER A 194 -7.02 -5.44 -22.63
C SER A 194 -6.30 -4.41 -21.75
N GLU A 195 -7.05 -3.60 -21.00
CA GLU A 195 -6.52 -2.61 -20.08
C GLU A 195 -6.41 -3.14 -18.62
N ALA A 196 -7.13 -4.20 -18.30
CA ALA A 196 -7.19 -4.82 -16.97
C ALA A 196 -6.03 -5.80 -16.74
#